data_2a0ff2841c217d885a8bbd14bb3d1a3e
#
_entry.id   2a0ff2841c217d885a8bbd14bb3d1a3e
#
_cell.length_a   1.000
_cell.length_b   1.000
_cell.length_c   1.000
_cell.angle_alpha   90.00
_cell.angle_beta   90.00
_cell.angle_gamma   90.00
#
_symmetry.space_group_name_H-M   'P 1'
#
loop_
_entity.id
_entity.type
_entity.pdbx_description
1 polymer ?
#
loop_
_entity_poly.entity_id
_entity_poly.type
_entity_poly.pdbx_seq_one_letter_code
_entity_poly.pdbx_strand_id
1 'polypeptide(L)'
;MTNKPVIGFIGLGFMGHGMARNIRTKGYDLWVRGRSNRTPIDNLVSLGAKEAASPRQMAGVCDIIHICLSNSPQIEATFRGPDGILAGARPGLIVIDTSTADPVSTLTLAAELAAKGGHMVDAPLGGTPVQAEAGQLSAMVGCDEALASAPNPDGIERHPGGTIRIDPVTL
;
A
#
# COMPACT_ATOMS: atom_id res chain seq x y z
N MET A 1 2.88 -22.51 -10.65
CA MET A 1 3.21 -21.77 -9.41
C MET A 1 2.83 -20.33 -9.68
N THR A 2 1.76 -19.83 -9.09
CA THR A 2 1.40 -18.41 -9.16
C THR A 2 2.49 -17.63 -8.44
N ASN A 3 3.22 -16.80 -9.18
CA ASN A 3 4.26 -15.95 -8.60
C ASN A 3 3.54 -14.90 -7.73
N LYS A 4 3.84 -14.83 -6.44
CA LYS A 4 3.26 -13.81 -5.55
C LYS A 4 3.67 -12.42 -6.04
N PRO A 5 2.78 -11.41 -5.93
CA PRO A 5 3.14 -10.05 -6.29
C PRO A 5 4.28 -9.51 -5.42
N VAL A 6 5.08 -8.61 -5.99
CA VAL A 6 6.08 -7.84 -5.26
C VAL A 6 5.39 -6.66 -4.59
N ILE A 7 5.52 -6.56 -3.27
CA ILE A 7 4.82 -5.56 -2.47
C ILE A 7 5.79 -4.45 -2.06
N GLY A 8 5.36 -3.20 -2.22
CA GLY A 8 5.99 -2.02 -1.63
C GLY A 8 5.21 -1.52 -0.42
N PHE A 9 5.89 -1.01 0.60
CA PHE A 9 5.24 -0.39 1.75
C PHE A 9 5.92 0.93 2.12
N ILE A 10 5.14 2.03 2.08
CA ILE A 10 5.60 3.39 2.40
C ILE A 10 4.89 3.88 3.66
N GLY A 11 5.66 4.25 4.68
CA GLY A 11 5.13 4.75 5.94
C GLY A 11 5.12 3.67 7.02
N LEU A 12 6.25 3.53 7.72
CA LEU A 12 6.49 2.51 8.74
C LEU A 12 6.28 3.08 10.17
N GLY A 13 5.16 3.81 10.33
CA GLY A 13 4.72 4.31 11.64
C GLY A 13 4.05 3.23 12.49
N PHE A 14 3.27 3.66 13.50
CA PHE A 14 2.61 2.75 14.45
C PHE A 14 1.71 1.69 13.80
N MET A 15 1.04 2.02 12.72
CA MET A 15 0.19 1.08 11.98
C MET A 15 0.97 0.35 10.90
N GLY A 16 1.73 1.09 10.09
CA GLY A 16 2.38 0.58 8.89
C GLY A 16 3.48 -0.45 9.16
N HIS A 17 4.19 -0.36 10.30
CA HIS A 17 5.20 -1.35 10.65
C HIS A 17 4.59 -2.74 10.83
N GLY A 18 3.51 -2.86 11.61
CA GLY A 18 2.82 -4.14 11.84
C GLY A 18 2.28 -4.74 10.55
N MET A 19 1.67 -3.91 9.69
CA MET A 19 1.16 -4.34 8.39
C MET A 19 2.30 -4.87 7.50
N ALA A 20 3.37 -4.11 7.33
CA ALA A 20 4.53 -4.49 6.52
C ALA A 20 5.20 -5.79 7.03
N ARG A 21 5.29 -5.94 8.37
CA ARG A 21 5.81 -7.15 8.99
C ARG A 21 4.92 -8.36 8.67
N ASN A 22 3.61 -8.24 8.76
CA ASN A 22 2.68 -9.33 8.41
C ASN A 22 2.82 -9.73 6.93
N ILE A 23 2.93 -8.78 6.01
CA ILE A 23 3.17 -9.05 4.59
C ILE A 23 4.46 -9.86 4.42
N ARG A 24 5.54 -9.44 5.07
CA ARG A 24 6.84 -10.13 4.96
C ARG A 24 6.81 -11.53 5.55
N THR A 25 6.21 -11.72 6.73
CA THR A 25 6.15 -13.03 7.41
C THR A 25 5.26 -14.03 6.66
N LYS A 26 4.32 -13.57 5.85
CA LYS A 26 3.52 -14.40 4.94
C LYS A 26 4.26 -14.75 3.63
N GLY A 27 5.53 -14.37 3.49
CA GLY A 27 6.43 -14.80 2.42
C GLY A 27 6.32 -14.01 1.12
N TYR A 28 5.84 -12.75 1.17
CA TYR A 28 5.89 -11.84 0.03
C TYR A 28 7.29 -11.23 -0.11
N ASP A 29 7.72 -10.94 -1.34
CA ASP A 29 8.87 -10.07 -1.60
C ASP A 29 8.46 -8.64 -1.26
N LEU A 30 9.09 -8.06 -0.23
CA LEU A 30 8.70 -6.78 0.34
C LEU A 30 9.79 -5.74 0.16
N TRP A 31 9.40 -4.60 -0.40
CA TRP A 31 10.19 -3.38 -0.43
C TRP A 31 9.60 -2.37 0.56
N VAL A 32 10.46 -1.72 1.35
CA VAL A 32 10.01 -0.78 2.38
C VAL A 32 10.66 0.57 2.25
N ARG A 33 9.93 1.62 2.65
CA ARG A 33 10.45 2.95 2.79
C ARG A 33 9.84 3.64 4.00
N GLY A 34 10.69 4.07 4.91
CA GLY A 34 10.36 4.93 6.04
C GLY A 34 10.97 6.33 5.88
N ARG A 35 10.86 7.13 6.92
CA ARG A 35 11.49 8.47 7.03
C ARG A 35 12.81 8.38 7.82
N SER A 36 12.98 9.24 8.82
CA SER A 36 14.22 9.36 9.62
C SER A 36 14.37 8.30 10.70
N ASN A 37 13.27 7.71 11.19
CA ASN A 37 13.37 6.64 12.19
C ASN A 37 13.80 5.35 11.52
N ARG A 38 15.01 4.91 11.85
CA ARG A 38 15.61 3.68 11.28
C ARG A 38 15.06 2.40 11.89
N THR A 39 14.63 2.43 13.15
CA THR A 39 14.25 1.22 13.90
C THR A 39 13.24 0.32 13.15
N PRO A 40 12.11 0.82 12.65
CA PRO A 40 11.17 -0.03 11.91
C PRO A 40 11.73 -0.51 10.56
N ILE A 41 12.58 0.29 9.90
CA ILE A 41 13.21 -0.08 8.63
C ILE A 41 14.19 -1.23 8.88
N ASP A 42 15.11 -1.06 9.81
CA ASP A 42 16.16 -2.05 10.13
C ASP A 42 15.54 -3.37 10.63
N ASN A 43 14.44 -3.30 11.38
CA ASN A 43 13.68 -4.49 11.77
C ASN A 43 13.15 -5.24 10.55
N LEU A 44 12.49 -4.58 9.62
CA LEU A 44 11.93 -5.23 8.43
C LEU A 44 13.02 -5.74 7.48
N VAL A 45 14.13 -5.02 7.36
CA VAL A 45 15.30 -5.47 6.58
C VAL A 45 15.90 -6.73 7.21
N SER A 46 16.01 -6.81 8.54
CA SER A 46 16.46 -8.03 9.22
C SER A 46 15.55 -9.24 8.98
N LEU A 47 14.27 -9.01 8.68
CA LEU A 47 13.31 -10.04 8.27
C LEU A 47 13.39 -10.34 6.76
N GLY A 48 14.30 -9.71 6.03
CA GLY A 48 14.53 -9.94 4.61
C GLY A 48 13.73 -9.01 3.66
N ALA A 49 13.19 -7.90 4.16
CA ALA A 49 12.67 -6.84 3.30
C ALA A 49 13.83 -6.06 2.66
N LYS A 50 13.56 -5.42 1.51
CA LYS A 50 14.50 -4.57 0.79
C LYS A 50 14.15 -3.10 1.05
N GLU A 51 15.14 -2.27 1.37
CA GLU A 51 14.92 -0.83 1.48
C GLU A 51 14.97 -0.16 0.11
N ALA A 52 13.96 0.63 -0.20
CA ALA A 52 13.91 1.40 -1.44
C ALA A 52 14.59 2.77 -1.28
N ALA A 53 15.32 3.19 -2.29
CA ALA A 53 15.94 4.52 -2.33
C ALA A 53 14.90 5.64 -2.54
N SER A 54 13.78 5.35 -3.24
CA SER A 54 12.72 6.32 -3.51
C SER A 54 11.36 5.65 -3.79
N PRO A 55 10.24 6.38 -3.66
CA PRO A 55 8.94 5.93 -4.14
C PRO A 55 8.94 5.61 -5.64
N ARG A 56 9.70 6.36 -6.44
CA ARG A 56 9.90 6.10 -7.87
C ARG A 56 10.49 4.70 -8.12
N GLN A 57 11.53 4.33 -7.37
CA GLN A 57 12.11 2.99 -7.49
C GLN A 57 11.08 1.90 -7.18
N MET A 58 10.31 2.09 -6.11
CA MET A 58 9.25 1.13 -5.74
C MET A 58 8.21 0.98 -6.85
N ALA A 59 7.76 2.09 -7.43
CA ALA A 59 6.78 2.09 -8.52
C ALA A 59 7.28 1.34 -9.77
N GLY A 60 8.60 1.32 -10.01
CA GLY A 60 9.21 0.59 -11.11
C GLY A 60 9.35 -0.92 -10.88
N VAL A 61 9.37 -1.38 -9.62
CA VAL A 61 9.67 -2.79 -9.28
C VAL A 61 8.53 -3.52 -8.60
N CYS A 62 7.64 -2.83 -7.86
CA CYS A 62 6.53 -3.43 -7.14
C CYS A 62 5.28 -3.53 -8.02
N ASP A 63 4.47 -4.54 -7.77
CA ASP A 63 3.15 -4.70 -8.40
C ASP A 63 2.08 -3.96 -7.60
N ILE A 64 2.22 -3.93 -6.28
CA ILE A 64 1.34 -3.25 -5.35
C ILE A 64 2.17 -2.39 -4.41
N ILE A 65 1.76 -1.14 -4.17
CA ILE A 65 2.36 -0.27 -3.16
C ILE A 65 1.31 0.11 -2.12
N HIS A 66 1.55 -0.25 -0.87
CA HIS A 66 0.80 0.26 0.26
C HIS A 66 1.37 1.59 0.76
N ILE A 67 0.48 2.53 1.08
CA ILE A 67 0.81 3.79 1.72
C ILE A 67 0.07 3.87 3.05
N CYS A 68 0.80 4.22 4.13
CA CYS A 68 0.24 4.46 5.45
C CYS A 68 0.93 5.71 6.04
N LEU A 69 0.43 6.88 5.66
CA LEU A 69 1.01 8.19 5.98
C LEU A 69 0.05 9.02 6.85
N SER A 70 0.53 10.11 7.40
CA SER A 70 -0.20 10.86 8.42
C SER A 70 -1.21 11.87 7.86
N ASN A 71 -1.05 12.30 6.60
CA ASN A 71 -1.91 13.36 6.01
C ASN A 71 -1.73 13.46 4.49
N SER A 72 -2.68 14.12 3.83
CA SER A 72 -2.70 14.32 2.38
C SER A 72 -1.46 15.02 1.81
N PRO A 73 -0.89 16.09 2.42
CA PRO A 73 0.36 16.68 1.91
C PRO A 73 1.53 15.70 1.83
N GLN A 74 1.64 14.76 2.76
CA GLN A 74 2.68 13.72 2.71
C GLN A 74 2.41 12.70 1.61
N ILE A 75 1.15 12.35 1.39
CA ILE A 75 0.72 11.46 0.31
C ILE A 75 1.04 12.11 -1.05
N GLU A 76 0.63 13.36 -1.24
CA GLU A 76 0.90 14.11 -2.47
C GLU A 76 2.40 14.24 -2.76
N ALA A 77 3.22 14.54 -1.75
CA ALA A 77 4.67 14.59 -1.88
C ALA A 77 5.28 13.22 -2.23
N THR A 78 4.66 12.13 -1.79
CA THR A 78 5.07 10.76 -2.11
C THR A 78 4.73 10.39 -3.56
N PHE A 79 3.62 10.90 -4.07
CA PHE A 79 3.19 10.66 -5.45
C PHE A 79 3.96 11.50 -6.46
N ARG A 80 4.16 12.79 -6.16
CA ARG A 80 4.65 13.80 -7.11
C ARG A 80 6.15 14.03 -7.00
N GLY A 81 6.69 14.76 -7.96
CA GLY A 81 8.12 15.08 -8.00
C GLY A 81 8.98 14.02 -8.71
N PRO A 82 10.28 14.30 -8.88
CA PRO A 82 11.18 13.45 -9.68
C PRO A 82 11.40 12.06 -9.07
N ASP A 83 11.27 11.91 -7.75
CA ASP A 83 11.43 10.65 -7.02
C ASP A 83 10.10 10.07 -6.53
N GLY A 84 8.97 10.66 -6.94
CA GLY A 84 7.62 10.23 -6.57
C GLY A 84 7.15 8.99 -7.34
N ILE A 85 6.05 8.39 -6.85
CA ILE A 85 5.42 7.21 -7.46
C ILE A 85 5.10 7.45 -8.94
N LEU A 86 4.52 8.61 -9.29
CA LEU A 86 4.11 8.92 -10.65
C LEU A 86 5.28 8.97 -11.66
N ALA A 87 6.49 9.26 -11.18
CA ALA A 87 7.69 9.27 -12.02
C ALA A 87 8.20 7.88 -12.37
N GLY A 88 7.83 6.86 -11.58
CA GLY A 88 8.19 5.47 -11.80
C GLY A 88 7.00 4.56 -12.15
N ALA A 89 5.79 5.11 -12.16
CA ALA A 89 4.57 4.34 -12.38
C ALA A 89 4.56 3.66 -13.75
N ARG A 90 4.13 2.41 -13.76
CA ARG A 90 3.98 1.57 -14.95
C ARG A 90 2.54 1.06 -15.06
N PRO A 91 2.07 0.70 -16.26
CA PRO A 91 0.76 0.10 -16.41
C PRO A 91 0.58 -1.12 -15.51
N GLY A 92 -0.58 -1.19 -14.84
CA GLY A 92 -0.93 -2.27 -13.91
C GLY A 92 -0.43 -2.08 -12.47
N LEU A 93 0.33 -1.01 -12.17
CA LEU A 93 0.68 -0.69 -10.77
C LEU A 93 -0.59 -0.41 -9.96
N ILE A 94 -0.73 -1.06 -8.81
CA ILE A 94 -1.79 -0.78 -7.86
C ILE A 94 -1.20 -0.03 -6.66
N VAL A 95 -1.82 1.09 -6.28
CA VAL A 95 -1.46 1.81 -5.04
C VAL A 95 -2.64 1.75 -4.10
N ILE A 96 -2.41 1.23 -2.89
CA ILE A 96 -3.41 1.11 -1.82
C ILE A 96 -3.07 2.16 -0.76
N ASP A 97 -3.92 3.18 -0.64
CA ASP A 97 -3.78 4.19 0.40
C ASP A 97 -4.60 3.82 1.62
N THR A 98 -3.92 3.51 2.71
CA THR A 98 -4.52 3.17 4.00
C THR A 98 -4.47 4.34 4.99
N SER A 99 -4.12 5.52 4.50
CA SER A 99 -4.05 6.74 5.30
C SER A 99 -5.44 7.35 5.52
N THR A 100 -5.54 8.28 6.46
CA THR A 100 -6.70 9.18 6.57
C THR A 100 -6.41 10.41 5.71
N ALA A 101 -7.00 10.48 4.52
CA ALA A 101 -6.73 11.49 3.51
C ALA A 101 -7.96 12.34 3.18
N ASP A 102 -7.72 13.51 2.59
CA ASP A 102 -8.77 14.33 1.99
C ASP A 102 -9.27 13.65 0.71
N PRO A 103 -10.59 13.40 0.58
CA PRO A 103 -11.16 12.74 -0.60
C PRO A 103 -10.85 13.44 -1.94
N VAL A 104 -10.79 14.77 -1.95
CA VAL A 104 -10.47 15.53 -3.18
C VAL A 104 -9.02 15.28 -3.62
N SER A 105 -8.09 15.27 -2.67
CA SER A 105 -6.70 14.91 -2.93
C SER A 105 -6.58 13.47 -3.45
N THR A 106 -7.26 12.53 -2.80
CA THR A 106 -7.28 11.11 -3.20
C THR A 106 -7.79 10.93 -4.64
N LEU A 107 -8.92 11.55 -5.00
CA LEU A 107 -9.47 11.49 -6.37
C LEU A 107 -8.51 12.09 -7.41
N THR A 108 -7.85 13.19 -7.07
CA THR A 108 -6.87 13.83 -7.96
C THR A 108 -5.67 12.91 -8.22
N LEU A 109 -5.11 12.32 -7.17
CA LEU A 109 -3.99 11.38 -7.29
C LEU A 109 -4.38 10.10 -8.03
N ALA A 110 -5.60 9.62 -7.82
CA ALA A 110 -6.14 8.48 -8.57
C ALA A 110 -6.19 8.76 -10.08
N ALA A 111 -6.66 9.95 -10.48
CA ALA A 111 -6.68 10.36 -11.87
C ALA A 111 -5.27 10.50 -12.47
N GLU A 112 -4.33 11.09 -11.72
CA GLU A 112 -2.92 11.20 -12.13
C GLU A 112 -2.26 9.83 -12.32
N LEU A 113 -2.55 8.86 -11.44
CA LEU A 113 -2.04 7.50 -11.53
C LEU A 113 -2.69 6.72 -12.69
N ALA A 114 -4.00 6.89 -12.88
CA ALA A 114 -4.74 6.29 -13.99
C ALA A 114 -4.21 6.76 -15.36
N ALA A 115 -3.78 8.02 -15.48
CA ALA A 115 -3.12 8.55 -16.68
C ALA A 115 -1.78 7.85 -16.98
N LYS A 116 -1.20 7.14 -16.01
CA LYS A 116 -0.01 6.28 -16.17
C LYS A 116 -0.36 4.80 -16.35
N GLY A 117 -1.65 4.46 -16.42
CA GLY A 117 -2.14 3.08 -16.50
C GLY A 117 -2.10 2.32 -15.19
N GLY A 118 -1.94 3.00 -14.07
CA GLY A 118 -2.03 2.41 -12.72
C GLY A 118 -3.43 2.58 -12.11
N HIS A 119 -3.64 2.00 -10.95
CA HIS A 119 -4.91 2.02 -10.22
C HIS A 119 -4.68 2.44 -8.77
N MET A 120 -5.60 3.23 -8.22
CA MET A 120 -5.57 3.62 -6.82
C MET A 120 -6.76 2.99 -6.08
N VAL A 121 -6.48 2.49 -4.88
CA VAL A 121 -7.46 1.97 -3.93
C VAL A 121 -7.39 2.84 -2.69
N ASP A 122 -8.53 3.39 -2.28
CA ASP A 122 -8.68 4.07 -0.99
C ASP A 122 -9.15 3.05 0.05
N ALA A 123 -8.37 2.86 1.12
CA ALA A 123 -8.61 1.80 2.09
C ALA A 123 -8.31 2.24 3.53
N PRO A 124 -8.99 3.29 4.03
CA PRO A 124 -8.78 3.77 5.40
C PRO A 124 -9.00 2.66 6.42
N LEU A 125 -8.11 2.63 7.42
CA LEU A 125 -8.05 1.56 8.41
C LEU A 125 -8.97 1.78 9.59
N GLY A 126 -9.58 0.70 10.06
CA GLY A 126 -10.18 0.58 11.39
C GLY A 126 -9.35 -0.35 12.27
N GLY A 127 -9.02 0.13 13.48
CA GLY A 127 -8.27 -0.67 14.46
C GLY A 127 -7.15 0.11 15.17
N THR A 128 -6.32 -0.62 15.87
CA THR A 128 -5.26 -0.11 16.74
C THR A 128 -3.88 -0.64 16.29
N PRO A 129 -2.76 -0.03 16.73
CA PRO A 129 -1.42 -0.56 16.45
C PRO A 129 -1.22 -2.01 16.91
N VAL A 130 -1.85 -2.42 18.01
CA VAL A 130 -1.81 -3.82 18.48
C VAL A 130 -2.48 -4.75 17.47
N GLN A 131 -3.60 -4.34 16.92
CA GLN A 131 -4.30 -5.11 15.87
C GLN A 131 -3.52 -5.10 14.56
N ALA A 132 -2.80 -4.03 14.23
CA ALA A 132 -1.90 -3.99 13.08
C ALA A 132 -0.79 -5.04 13.20
N GLU A 133 -0.12 -5.13 14.35
CA GLU A 133 0.89 -6.16 14.63
C GLU A 133 0.31 -7.57 14.61
N ALA A 134 -0.93 -7.74 15.06
CA ALA A 134 -1.63 -9.03 15.06
C ALA A 134 -2.22 -9.44 13.68
N GLY A 135 -2.20 -8.53 12.69
CA GLY A 135 -2.83 -8.76 11.40
C GLY A 135 -4.36 -8.81 11.48
N GLN A 136 -4.97 -7.99 12.35
CA GLN A 136 -6.40 -7.98 12.67
C GLN A 136 -7.06 -6.62 12.38
N LEU A 137 -6.49 -5.86 11.46
CA LEU A 137 -7.10 -4.60 11.02
C LEU A 137 -8.32 -4.87 10.13
N SER A 138 -9.22 -3.90 10.08
CA SER A 138 -10.25 -3.80 9.06
C SER A 138 -9.97 -2.60 8.17
N ALA A 139 -10.46 -2.62 6.92
CA ALA A 139 -10.41 -1.48 6.03
C ALA A 139 -11.75 -1.30 5.33
N MET A 140 -12.08 -0.05 5.02
CA MET A 140 -13.18 0.31 4.14
C MET A 140 -12.59 0.59 2.76
N VAL A 141 -12.94 -0.21 1.74
CA VAL A 141 -12.26 -0.12 0.45
C VAL A 141 -13.14 0.55 -0.59
N GLY A 142 -12.59 1.60 -1.21
CA GLY A 142 -13.12 2.26 -2.38
C GLY A 142 -12.15 2.12 -3.56
N CYS A 143 -12.63 1.58 -4.69
CA CYS A 143 -11.86 1.47 -5.92
C CYS A 143 -12.79 1.41 -7.13
N ASP A 144 -12.22 1.47 -8.34
CA ASP A 144 -12.96 1.28 -9.58
C ASP A 144 -13.63 -0.10 -9.63
N GLU A 145 -14.84 -0.17 -10.21
CA GLU A 145 -15.64 -1.40 -10.33
C GLU A 145 -14.86 -2.51 -11.06
N ALA A 146 -14.08 -2.16 -12.07
CA ALA A 146 -13.24 -3.09 -12.81
C ALA A 146 -12.19 -3.78 -11.89
N LEU A 147 -11.57 -3.01 -11.00
CA LEU A 147 -10.62 -3.53 -10.00
C LEU A 147 -11.36 -4.32 -8.91
N ALA A 148 -12.51 -3.83 -8.46
CA ALA A 148 -13.36 -4.52 -7.49
C ALA A 148 -13.91 -5.85 -8.03
N SER A 149 -14.07 -5.98 -9.34
CA SER A 149 -14.61 -7.18 -10.02
C SER A 149 -13.54 -8.14 -10.54
N ALA A 150 -12.26 -7.77 -10.46
CA ALA A 150 -11.17 -8.64 -10.85
C ALA A 150 -11.23 -9.98 -10.07
N PRO A 151 -10.96 -11.12 -10.73
CA PRO A 151 -10.84 -12.39 -10.03
C PRO A 151 -9.79 -12.24 -8.93
N ASN A 152 -10.17 -12.62 -7.72
CA ASN A 152 -9.34 -12.46 -6.53
C ASN A 152 -8.28 -13.56 -6.44
N PRO A 153 -7.05 -13.38 -6.95
CA PRO A 153 -5.99 -14.34 -6.74
C PRO A 153 -5.47 -14.35 -5.30
N ASP A 154 -5.77 -13.31 -4.49
CA ASP A 154 -5.08 -13.04 -3.23
C ASP A 154 -5.99 -12.89 -1.99
N GLY A 155 -7.20 -13.40 -2.00
CA GLY A 155 -8.01 -13.54 -0.78
C GLY A 155 -8.83 -12.31 -0.33
N ILE A 156 -9.24 -11.43 -1.25
CA ILE A 156 -10.19 -10.34 -0.93
C ILE A 156 -11.61 -10.91 -0.80
N GLU A 157 -12.12 -11.08 0.41
CA GLU A 157 -13.52 -11.45 0.64
C GLU A 157 -14.44 -10.23 0.46
N ARG A 158 -15.40 -10.33 -0.45
CA ARG A 158 -16.42 -9.31 -0.70
C ARG A 158 -17.65 -9.59 0.11
N HIS A 159 -18.09 -8.63 0.93
CA HIS A 159 -19.38 -8.71 1.61
C HIS A 159 -20.43 -7.87 0.88
N PRO A 160 -21.69 -8.36 0.78
CA PRO A 160 -22.81 -7.55 0.30
C PRO A 160 -22.95 -6.31 1.20
N GLY A 161 -22.81 -5.10 0.64
CA GLY A 161 -22.90 -3.85 1.41
C GLY A 161 -21.66 -2.96 1.31
N GLY A 162 -20.68 -3.28 0.43
CA GLY A 162 -19.54 -2.38 0.13
C GLY A 162 -18.38 -2.46 1.12
N THR A 163 -18.44 -3.35 2.12
CA THR A 163 -17.29 -3.61 3.00
C THR A 163 -16.48 -4.74 2.40
N ILE A 164 -15.27 -4.46 1.95
CA ILE A 164 -14.33 -5.48 1.51
C ILE A 164 -13.47 -5.85 2.71
N ARG A 165 -13.51 -7.11 3.10
CA ARG A 165 -12.51 -7.67 4.00
C ARG A 165 -11.33 -8.07 3.13
N ILE A 166 -10.27 -7.31 3.21
CA ILE A 166 -9.01 -7.69 2.58
C ILE A 166 -8.31 -8.60 3.59
N ASP A 167 -7.88 -9.79 3.15
CA ASP A 167 -7.00 -10.63 3.96
C ASP A 167 -5.85 -9.74 4.47
N PRO A 168 -5.48 -9.81 5.78
CA PRO A 168 -4.38 -9.00 6.34
C PRO A 168 -3.04 -9.12 5.58
N VAL A 169 -2.97 -9.95 4.57
CA VAL A 169 -1.82 -10.07 3.64
C VAL A 169 -1.84 -9.02 2.54
N THR A 170 -3.00 -8.53 2.16
CA THR A 170 -3.17 -7.53 1.10
C THR A 170 -3.44 -6.12 1.64
N LEU A 171 -3.54 -5.96 2.96
CA LEU A 171 -3.58 -4.67 3.66
C LEU A 171 -2.37 -4.47 4.51
#